data_b06a6d8616e244d9f58269676dcfb7e0
#
_entry.id   b06a6d8616e244d9f58269676dcfb7e0
#
_cell.length_a   1.000
_cell.length_b   1.000
_cell.length_c   1.000
_cell.angle_alpha   90.00
_cell.angle_beta   90.00
_cell.angle_gamma   90.00
#
_symmetry.space_group_name_H-M   'P 1'
#
loop_
_entity.id
_entity.type
_entity.pdbx_description
1 polymer ?
#
loop_
_entity_poly.entity_id
_entity_poly.type
_entity_poly.pdbx_seq_one_letter_code
_entity_poly.pdbx_strand_id
1 'polypeptide(L)'
;MAKDRCTLSGLRTVSKANWWRSLRNIACVVAAVASTIWPAADSFANDDDGNSESRAYAIGLWGDLPYSDTQAQVGVPNLIADMNSQKLAFTVHDGDLKAGNGTPGSATPTTCADALYVQALGYFNALKSAAMFTTGDNDWTDCDRPSNGGFSSRERLDHERQVFFSSPYSLGQRPILQEVQTDRLCLDNNNHLVSCVENRRWMIKGVVYATLNIQGSCNNLCDTNPDQAEFAARNQADILWMRQTFQEAVAHHASAVMFISQADPGWDNSDATRAPTRDPKTLIENDKLPGSDPAAPGATPDGFKDFLLALRDEVIAFRKPVAYVHGDSHYFRIDKPFLDAQGRRLENFVRVETFGDNQANGNNDVHWLKVFVDDRTREVFSFQPQIVPANRTAVPQP
;
A
#
# COMPACT_ATOMS: atom_id res chain seq x y z
N MET A 1 30.45 41.74 55.99
CA MET A 1 31.77 41.21 56.31
C MET A 1 31.97 39.99 55.46
N ALA A 2 32.85 39.91 54.62
CA ALA A 2 34.00 40.33 53.94
C ALA A 2 33.90 39.74 52.53
N LYS A 3 33.98 40.47 51.60
CA LYS A 3 34.82 40.67 50.41
C LYS A 3 36.08 39.77 50.39
N ASP A 4 36.32 39.08 49.32
CA ASP A 4 37.60 39.15 48.64
C ASP A 4 37.52 38.82 47.14
N ARG A 5 38.20 39.69 46.41
CA ARG A 5 38.46 39.69 44.95
C ARG A 5 39.79 38.97 44.70
N CYS A 6 39.94 38.34 43.56
CA CYS A 6 41.19 38.20 42.79
C CYS A 6 40.89 37.99 41.33
N THR A 7 41.06 38.93 40.52
CA THR A 7 42.06 39.51 39.57
C THR A 7 42.47 38.59 38.44
N LEU A 8 42.16 39.11 37.23
CA LEU A 8 42.66 38.75 35.90
C LEU A 8 44.18 38.77 35.79
N SER A 9 44.75 37.79 35.04
CA SER A 9 45.83 38.10 34.08
C SER A 9 46.20 36.89 33.26
N GLY A 10 46.40 37.04 31.95
CA GLY A 10 47.12 36.08 31.12
C GLY A 10 46.53 35.81 29.71
N LEU A 11 46.40 36.86 28.91
CA LEU A 11 46.35 36.70 27.44
C LEU A 11 47.69 36.16 26.94
N ARG A 12 47.69 34.98 26.33
CA ARG A 12 48.73 34.59 25.37
C ARG A 12 48.09 34.22 24.05
N THR A 13 48.38 35.06 23.07
CA THR A 13 48.20 34.84 21.64
C THR A 13 48.92 33.57 21.22
N VAL A 14 48.21 32.61 20.63
CA VAL A 14 48.79 31.50 19.86
C VAL A 14 48.35 31.62 18.41
N SER A 15 49.39 31.68 17.57
CA SER A 15 49.38 31.98 16.14
C SER A 15 48.53 31.00 15.31
N LYS A 16 47.91 31.56 14.26
CA LYS A 16 47.31 30.85 13.13
C LYS A 16 48.39 30.14 12.30
N ALA A 17 48.77 28.94 12.65
CA ALA A 17 49.49 28.05 11.73
C ALA A 17 49.56 26.67 12.39
N ASN A 18 48.62 25.77 11.99
CA ASN A 18 48.72 24.31 12.08
C ASN A 18 47.33 23.60 12.10
N TRP A 19 46.37 24.10 11.31
CA TRP A 19 45.06 23.47 11.21
C TRP A 19 44.87 22.62 9.95
N TRP A 20 45.94 22.34 9.20
CA TRP A 20 45.87 21.60 7.91
C TRP A 20 46.56 20.24 7.93
N ARG A 21 46.81 19.61 9.09
CA ARG A 21 47.44 18.29 9.14
C ARG A 21 46.72 17.20 9.96
N SER A 22 45.46 17.40 10.38
CA SER A 22 44.69 16.37 11.13
C SER A 22 43.42 15.87 10.44
N LEU A 23 43.25 16.11 9.15
CA LEU A 23 42.11 15.60 8.38
C LEU A 23 42.54 14.55 7.32
N ARG A 24 43.38 13.61 7.73
CA ARG A 24 43.83 12.53 6.84
C ARG A 24 43.77 11.12 7.48
N ASN A 25 42.90 10.87 8.43
CA ASN A 25 42.68 9.50 8.94
C ASN A 25 41.27 9.27 9.45
N ILE A 26 40.24 9.77 8.74
CA ILE A 26 38.86 9.33 8.89
C ILE A 26 38.32 9.11 7.48
N ALA A 27 38.77 8.07 6.89
CA ALA A 27 38.11 7.50 5.71
C ALA A 27 38.41 6.02 5.71
N CYS A 28 37.43 5.23 6.02
CA CYS A 28 37.19 3.82 5.73
C CYS A 28 36.53 3.15 6.94
N VAL A 29 35.36 3.64 7.35
CA VAL A 29 34.34 2.73 7.80
C VAL A 29 33.52 2.43 6.54
N VAL A 30 33.98 1.44 5.79
CA VAL A 30 33.16 0.77 4.80
C VAL A 30 32.04 0.13 5.60
N ALA A 31 30.86 0.69 5.51
CA ALA A 31 29.64 0.00 5.85
C ALA A 31 29.63 -1.23 4.94
N ALA A 32 29.94 -2.40 5.51
CA ALA A 32 29.63 -3.65 4.90
C ALA A 32 28.09 -3.71 4.88
N VAL A 33 27.48 -3.21 3.83
CA VAL A 33 26.12 -3.55 3.45
C VAL A 33 26.19 -5.06 3.25
N ALA A 34 25.62 -5.81 4.18
CA ALA A 34 25.36 -7.21 3.99
C ALA A 34 24.45 -7.29 2.76
N SER A 35 25.06 -7.57 1.61
CA SER A 35 24.34 -8.00 0.44
C SER A 35 23.67 -9.30 0.81
N THR A 36 22.42 -9.21 1.27
CA THR A 36 21.54 -10.36 1.32
C THR A 36 21.40 -10.80 -0.13
N ILE A 37 22.11 -11.91 -0.44
CA ILE A 37 21.98 -12.56 -1.74
C ILE A 37 20.53 -12.99 -1.83
N TRP A 38 19.77 -12.26 -2.65
CA TRP A 38 18.41 -12.63 -3.04
C TRP A 38 18.52 -14.00 -3.70
N PRO A 39 17.92 -15.05 -3.16
CA PRO A 39 17.82 -16.28 -3.92
C PRO A 39 16.96 -15.93 -5.14
N ALA A 40 17.55 -16.00 -6.33
CA ALA A 40 16.81 -15.92 -7.56
C ALA A 40 15.65 -16.92 -7.44
N ALA A 41 14.42 -16.41 -7.45
CA ALA A 41 13.23 -17.25 -7.49
C ALA A 41 13.10 -17.86 -8.90
N ASP A 42 14.11 -18.63 -9.32
CA ASP A 42 14.05 -19.51 -10.48
C ASP A 42 13.36 -20.83 -10.09
N SER A 43 12.09 -20.74 -9.70
CA SER A 43 11.27 -21.93 -9.52
C SER A 43 9.90 -21.81 -10.17
N PHE A 44 9.89 -21.37 -11.41
CA PHE A 44 8.81 -21.73 -12.32
C PHE A 44 9.37 -22.74 -13.31
N ALA A 45 8.79 -23.94 -13.31
CA ALA A 45 9.18 -25.14 -14.03
C ALA A 45 9.92 -24.87 -15.36
N ASN A 46 11.08 -25.51 -15.49
CA ASN A 46 11.66 -25.83 -16.79
C ASN A 46 10.67 -26.69 -17.59
N ASP A 47 9.94 -26.06 -18.48
CA ASP A 47 9.52 -26.71 -19.70
C ASP A 47 10.50 -26.26 -20.77
N ASP A 48 11.48 -27.13 -21.00
CA ASP A 48 12.58 -26.99 -21.97
C ASP A 48 12.05 -27.28 -23.37
N ASP A 49 11.34 -26.28 -23.94
CA ASP A 49 11.05 -26.22 -25.36
C ASP A 49 11.67 -24.93 -25.90
N GLY A 50 12.68 -25.07 -26.77
CA GLY A 50 13.54 -24.02 -27.33
C GLY A 50 12.84 -22.88 -28.07
N ASN A 51 11.94 -22.19 -27.36
CA ASN A 51 11.28 -20.97 -27.80
C ASN A 51 11.63 -19.87 -26.79
N SER A 52 12.10 -18.71 -27.20
CA SER A 52 12.39 -17.58 -26.33
C SER A 52 11.18 -17.33 -25.44
N GLU A 53 11.24 -17.78 -24.17
CA GLU A 53 10.14 -17.64 -23.22
C GLU A 53 9.62 -16.21 -23.23
N SER A 54 8.34 -16.06 -23.47
CA SER A 54 7.68 -14.76 -23.36
C SER A 54 7.94 -14.21 -21.96
N ARG A 55 8.67 -13.08 -21.86
CA ARG A 55 8.88 -12.39 -20.58
C ARG A 55 7.58 -11.81 -20.04
N ALA A 56 6.56 -11.65 -20.90
CA ALA A 56 5.25 -11.18 -20.54
C ALA A 56 4.49 -12.18 -19.67
N TYR A 57 3.77 -11.67 -18.68
CA TYR A 57 2.89 -12.41 -17.80
C TYR A 57 1.68 -11.56 -17.42
N ALA A 58 0.71 -12.15 -16.69
CA ALA A 58 -0.44 -11.42 -16.20
C ALA A 58 -0.60 -11.61 -14.69
N ILE A 59 -1.15 -10.58 -14.03
CA ILE A 59 -1.53 -10.59 -12.63
C ILE A 59 -2.99 -10.17 -12.48
N GLY A 60 -3.62 -10.46 -11.33
CA GLY A 60 -4.98 -10.03 -11.00
C GLY A 60 -5.00 -9.08 -9.81
N LEU A 61 -5.76 -8.00 -9.90
CA LEU A 61 -5.97 -7.03 -8.81
C LEU A 61 -7.46 -6.98 -8.46
N TRP A 62 -7.79 -6.98 -7.19
CA TRP A 62 -9.14 -6.94 -6.66
C TRP A 62 -9.14 -6.52 -5.20
N GLY A 63 -10.24 -6.00 -4.67
CA GLY A 63 -10.37 -5.62 -3.27
C GLY A 63 -11.76 -5.09 -2.95
N ASP A 64 -11.95 -4.49 -1.78
CA ASP A 64 -13.20 -3.89 -1.30
C ASP A 64 -14.41 -4.86 -1.42
N LEU A 65 -14.18 -6.13 -1.11
CA LEU A 65 -15.12 -7.25 -1.26
C LEU A 65 -14.87 -8.36 -0.21
N PRO A 66 -15.95 -9.02 0.31
CA PRO A 66 -17.37 -8.81 0.05
C PRO A 66 -18.02 -7.81 1.04
N TYR A 67 -19.00 -7.03 0.59
CA TYR A 67 -19.75 -6.09 1.42
C TYR A 67 -21.21 -6.52 1.68
N SER A 68 -21.60 -7.70 1.23
CA SER A 68 -22.93 -8.27 1.46
C SER A 68 -22.90 -9.79 1.45
N ASP A 69 -23.95 -10.41 1.99
CA ASP A 69 -24.12 -11.88 1.96
C ASP A 69 -24.10 -12.43 0.54
N THR A 70 -24.71 -11.74 -0.42
CA THR A 70 -24.72 -12.16 -1.82
C THR A 70 -23.31 -12.10 -2.41
N GLN A 71 -22.56 -11.05 -2.12
CA GLN A 71 -21.16 -10.97 -2.57
C GLN A 71 -20.31 -12.06 -1.94
N ALA A 72 -20.47 -12.29 -0.63
CA ALA A 72 -19.70 -13.32 0.07
C ALA A 72 -19.99 -14.74 -0.40
N GLN A 73 -21.28 -15.07 -0.63
CA GLN A 73 -21.71 -16.44 -0.93
C GLN A 73 -21.66 -16.77 -2.44
N VAL A 74 -21.77 -15.75 -3.30
CA VAL A 74 -21.88 -15.94 -4.75
C VAL A 74 -20.86 -15.10 -5.51
N GLY A 75 -20.80 -13.80 -5.24
CA GLY A 75 -20.01 -12.86 -6.03
C GLY A 75 -18.51 -13.14 -6.01
N VAL A 76 -17.91 -13.22 -4.82
CA VAL A 76 -16.49 -13.50 -4.64
C VAL A 76 -16.11 -14.92 -5.09
N PRO A 77 -16.88 -15.98 -4.80
CA PRO A 77 -16.65 -17.29 -5.40
C PRO A 77 -16.63 -17.28 -6.92
N ASN A 78 -17.54 -16.57 -7.58
CA ASN A 78 -17.57 -16.43 -9.04
C ASN A 78 -16.33 -15.67 -9.55
N LEU A 79 -15.90 -14.60 -8.86
CA LEU A 79 -14.71 -13.83 -9.19
C LEU A 79 -13.45 -14.70 -9.09
N ILE A 80 -13.31 -15.48 -8.02
CA ILE A 80 -12.20 -16.43 -7.83
C ILE A 80 -12.21 -17.51 -8.92
N ALA A 81 -13.37 -18.02 -9.28
CA ALA A 81 -13.49 -19.00 -10.36
C ALA A 81 -13.05 -18.41 -11.71
N ASP A 82 -13.41 -17.17 -12.00
CA ASP A 82 -13.01 -16.45 -13.22
C ASP A 82 -11.49 -16.24 -13.26
N MET A 83 -10.87 -15.73 -12.16
CA MET A 83 -9.42 -15.63 -12.04
C MET A 83 -8.73 -16.99 -12.21
N ASN A 84 -9.25 -18.04 -11.60
CA ASN A 84 -8.73 -19.39 -11.66
C ASN A 84 -8.84 -20.04 -13.05
N SER A 85 -9.66 -19.49 -13.93
CA SER A 85 -9.77 -19.91 -15.34
C SER A 85 -8.61 -19.34 -16.18
N GLN A 86 -7.86 -18.38 -15.66
CA GLN A 86 -6.82 -17.67 -16.37
C GLN A 86 -5.42 -18.01 -15.82
N LYS A 87 -4.39 -17.87 -16.68
CA LYS A 87 -2.99 -18.03 -16.25
C LYS A 87 -2.49 -16.72 -15.62
N LEU A 88 -2.54 -16.65 -14.30
CA LEU A 88 -2.01 -15.52 -13.53
C LEU A 88 -0.74 -15.92 -12.79
N ALA A 89 0.27 -15.05 -12.77
CA ALA A 89 1.46 -15.24 -11.98
C ALA A 89 1.13 -15.13 -10.49
N PHE A 90 0.31 -14.14 -10.14
CA PHE A 90 -0.23 -13.93 -8.79
C PHE A 90 -1.48 -13.05 -8.85
N THR A 91 -2.16 -12.94 -7.71
CA THR A 91 -3.22 -11.96 -7.48
C THR A 91 -2.91 -11.12 -6.25
N VAL A 92 -3.44 -9.91 -6.18
CA VAL A 92 -3.36 -9.06 -4.98
C VAL A 92 -4.76 -8.56 -4.63
N HIS A 93 -5.13 -8.71 -3.37
CA HIS A 93 -6.29 -8.06 -2.77
C HIS A 93 -5.81 -6.78 -2.08
N ASP A 94 -6.39 -5.64 -2.41
CA ASP A 94 -5.95 -4.33 -1.96
C ASP A 94 -6.65 -3.82 -0.70
N GLY A 95 -7.24 -4.72 0.09
CA GLY A 95 -7.82 -4.42 1.40
C GLY A 95 -9.34 -4.50 1.42
N ASP A 96 -9.90 -4.26 2.60
CA ASP A 96 -11.33 -4.24 2.89
C ASP A 96 -12.05 -5.57 2.68
N LEU A 97 -11.93 -6.43 3.70
CA LEU A 97 -12.55 -7.77 3.74
C LEU A 97 -14.07 -7.74 4.05
N LYS A 98 -14.61 -6.56 4.36
CA LYS A 98 -16.03 -6.31 4.69
C LYS A 98 -16.36 -4.83 4.48
N ALA A 99 -17.66 -4.49 4.51
CA ALA A 99 -18.12 -3.09 4.54
C ALA A 99 -17.67 -2.36 5.81
N GLY A 100 -17.52 -1.04 5.74
CA GLY A 100 -17.11 -0.18 6.85
C GLY A 100 -17.95 -0.30 8.13
N ASN A 101 -19.18 -0.80 8.03
CA ASN A 101 -20.06 -1.10 9.16
C ASN A 101 -20.62 -2.50 9.07
N GLY A 102 -20.68 -3.19 10.20
CA GLY A 102 -21.33 -4.49 10.30
C GLY A 102 -22.82 -4.42 10.02
N THR A 103 -23.37 -5.47 9.41
CA THR A 103 -24.78 -5.59 9.07
C THR A 103 -25.47 -6.57 10.01
N PRO A 104 -26.37 -6.11 10.92
CA PRO A 104 -27.09 -6.99 11.81
C PRO A 104 -27.93 -8.02 11.04
N GLY A 105 -27.84 -9.28 11.46
CA GLY A 105 -28.59 -10.38 10.84
C GLY A 105 -28.00 -10.93 9.55
N SER A 106 -26.80 -10.49 9.15
CA SER A 106 -26.07 -11.08 8.05
C SER A 106 -25.78 -12.56 8.29
N ALA A 107 -25.86 -13.36 7.23
CA ALA A 107 -25.53 -14.78 7.25
C ALA A 107 -24.02 -15.04 7.12
N THR A 108 -23.24 -14.01 6.78
CA THR A 108 -21.79 -14.04 6.64
C THR A 108 -21.14 -13.08 7.65
N PRO A 109 -19.84 -13.23 7.96
CA PRO A 109 -19.15 -12.31 8.86
C PRO A 109 -19.13 -10.88 8.30
N THR A 110 -19.65 -9.93 9.08
CA THR A 110 -19.66 -8.49 8.75
C THR A 110 -19.09 -7.62 9.87
N THR A 111 -18.60 -8.23 10.95
CA THR A 111 -17.88 -7.58 12.03
C THR A 111 -16.45 -8.09 12.09
N CYS A 112 -15.57 -7.42 12.81
CA CYS A 112 -14.17 -7.82 12.94
C CYS A 112 -13.94 -9.03 13.88
N ALA A 113 -14.93 -9.91 14.02
CA ALA A 113 -14.75 -11.17 14.73
C ALA A 113 -13.81 -12.10 13.94
N ASP A 114 -13.17 -13.05 14.61
CA ASP A 114 -12.19 -13.98 13.99
C ASP A 114 -12.75 -14.71 12.75
N ALA A 115 -14.07 -14.91 12.70
CA ALA A 115 -14.74 -15.52 11.56
C ALA A 115 -14.55 -14.75 10.24
N LEU A 116 -14.38 -13.42 10.28
CA LEU A 116 -14.09 -12.59 9.12
C LEU A 116 -12.76 -13.02 8.47
N TYR A 117 -11.72 -13.10 9.26
CA TYR A 117 -10.37 -13.42 8.78
C TYR A 117 -10.26 -14.88 8.33
N VAL A 118 -10.99 -15.80 8.97
CA VAL A 118 -11.12 -17.20 8.53
C VAL A 118 -11.80 -17.27 7.16
N GLN A 119 -12.86 -16.50 6.94
CA GLN A 119 -13.54 -16.43 5.63
C GLN A 119 -12.60 -15.89 4.55
N ALA A 120 -11.92 -14.78 4.81
CA ALA A 120 -10.98 -14.16 3.88
C ALA A 120 -9.81 -15.10 3.54
N LEU A 121 -9.24 -15.76 4.53
CA LEU A 121 -8.20 -16.78 4.32
C LEU A 121 -8.71 -17.92 3.42
N GLY A 122 -9.96 -18.30 3.56
CA GLY A 122 -10.62 -19.27 2.68
C GLY A 122 -10.66 -18.80 1.22
N TYR A 123 -10.97 -17.54 0.97
CA TYR A 123 -10.96 -16.97 -0.38
C TYR A 123 -9.55 -16.93 -0.97
N PHE A 124 -8.55 -16.46 -0.22
CA PHE A 124 -7.17 -16.43 -0.70
C PHE A 124 -6.65 -17.83 -1.02
N ASN A 125 -6.93 -18.81 -0.17
CA ASN A 125 -6.50 -20.19 -0.39
C ASN A 125 -7.28 -20.93 -1.50
N ALA A 126 -8.42 -20.38 -1.96
CA ALA A 126 -9.14 -20.89 -3.12
C ALA A 126 -8.51 -20.42 -4.46
N LEU A 127 -7.64 -19.41 -4.44
CA LEU A 127 -6.91 -18.95 -5.64
C LEU A 127 -5.82 -19.95 -6.03
N LYS A 128 -5.78 -20.35 -7.30
CA LYS A 128 -4.77 -21.29 -7.84
C LYS A 128 -3.37 -20.67 -7.92
N SER A 129 -3.27 -19.36 -8.15
CA SER A 129 -2.01 -18.63 -8.17
C SER A 129 -1.56 -18.27 -6.74
N ALA A 130 -0.37 -17.70 -6.60
CA ALA A 130 -0.01 -16.97 -5.40
C ALA A 130 -1.02 -15.85 -5.13
N ALA A 131 -1.38 -15.62 -3.88
CA ALA A 131 -2.31 -14.57 -3.46
C ALA A 131 -1.63 -13.67 -2.43
N MET A 132 -1.56 -12.39 -2.74
CA MET A 132 -1.06 -11.35 -1.86
C MET A 132 -2.24 -10.56 -1.32
N PHE A 133 -2.02 -9.96 -0.17
CA PHE A 133 -3.01 -9.15 0.54
C PHE A 133 -2.32 -7.93 1.15
N THR A 134 -2.99 -6.79 1.16
CA THR A 134 -2.69 -5.65 2.02
C THR A 134 -3.92 -5.35 2.87
N THR A 135 -3.72 -4.93 4.11
CA THR A 135 -4.81 -4.68 5.05
C THR A 135 -5.61 -3.44 4.65
N GLY A 136 -6.92 -3.44 4.90
CA GLY A 136 -7.82 -2.30 4.71
C GLY A 136 -8.24 -1.66 6.03
N ASP A 137 -8.82 -0.46 6.00
CA ASP A 137 -9.32 0.19 7.22
C ASP A 137 -10.51 -0.57 7.80
N ASN A 138 -11.36 -1.13 6.97
CA ASN A 138 -12.49 -1.95 7.39
C ASN A 138 -12.06 -3.25 8.10
N ASP A 139 -10.81 -3.66 7.92
CA ASP A 139 -10.30 -4.92 8.45
C ASP A 139 -9.74 -4.77 9.86
N TRP A 140 -9.24 -3.57 10.22
CA TRP A 140 -8.63 -3.38 11.52
C TRP A 140 -8.87 -1.98 12.14
N THR A 141 -8.67 -0.85 11.44
CA THR A 141 -8.85 0.49 12.06
C THR A 141 -10.28 0.71 12.48
N ASP A 142 -11.23 0.43 11.60
CA ASP A 142 -12.66 0.59 11.80
C ASP A 142 -13.29 -0.43 12.77
N CYS A 143 -12.52 -1.39 13.24
CA CYS A 143 -13.00 -2.45 14.11
C CYS A 143 -13.39 -1.96 15.50
N ASP A 144 -12.96 -0.77 15.90
CA ASP A 144 -13.34 -0.14 17.17
C ASP A 144 -14.75 0.47 17.14
N ARG A 145 -15.37 0.59 15.96
CA ARG A 145 -16.77 1.01 15.81
C ARG A 145 -17.69 -0.01 16.46
N PRO A 146 -18.71 0.43 17.25
CA PRO A 146 -19.68 -0.51 17.86
C PRO A 146 -20.36 -1.42 16.83
N SER A 147 -20.64 -0.93 15.62
CA SER A 147 -21.22 -1.71 14.51
C SER A 147 -20.30 -2.83 14.04
N ASN A 148 -19.01 -2.74 14.24
CA ASN A 148 -17.99 -3.72 13.87
C ASN A 148 -17.58 -4.65 15.02
N GLY A 149 -18.22 -4.51 16.19
CA GLY A 149 -17.99 -5.32 17.36
C GLY A 149 -17.18 -4.63 18.46
N GLY A 150 -16.67 -3.41 18.23
CA GLY A 150 -15.94 -2.62 19.23
C GLY A 150 -14.61 -3.25 19.66
N PHE A 151 -13.88 -3.83 18.74
CA PHE A 151 -12.57 -4.44 18.99
C PHE A 151 -11.47 -3.37 19.07
N SER A 152 -10.36 -3.66 19.73
CA SER A 152 -9.17 -2.82 19.62
C SER A 152 -8.59 -2.91 18.20
N SER A 153 -8.43 -1.77 17.54
CA SER A 153 -7.89 -1.70 16.17
C SER A 153 -6.52 -2.38 16.07
N ARG A 154 -5.60 -2.09 17.00
CA ARG A 154 -4.26 -2.70 17.01
C ARG A 154 -4.28 -4.19 17.34
N GLU A 155 -5.23 -4.65 18.16
CA GLU A 155 -5.40 -6.07 18.42
C GLU A 155 -5.85 -6.80 17.15
N ARG A 156 -6.73 -6.19 16.34
CA ARG A 156 -7.14 -6.75 15.05
C ARG A 156 -6.00 -6.76 14.04
N LEU A 157 -5.19 -5.72 13.97
CA LEU A 157 -3.98 -5.73 13.15
C LEU A 157 -3.00 -6.84 13.57
N ASP A 158 -2.79 -7.04 14.88
CA ASP A 158 -1.96 -8.13 15.38
C ASP A 158 -2.56 -9.51 15.02
N HIS A 159 -3.89 -9.61 15.01
CA HIS A 159 -4.57 -10.83 14.56
C HIS A 159 -4.36 -11.07 13.05
N GLU A 160 -4.47 -10.06 12.21
CA GLU A 160 -4.16 -10.16 10.77
C GLU A 160 -2.71 -10.56 10.52
N ARG A 161 -1.77 -9.99 11.27
CA ARG A 161 -0.34 -10.38 11.22
C ARG A 161 -0.15 -11.87 11.50
N GLN A 162 -0.94 -12.43 12.43
CA GLN A 162 -0.92 -13.86 12.74
C GLN A 162 -1.58 -14.71 11.65
N VAL A 163 -2.72 -14.27 11.11
CA VAL A 163 -3.50 -15.05 10.13
C VAL A 163 -2.88 -15.01 8.74
N PHE A 164 -2.51 -13.83 8.25
CA PHE A 164 -2.11 -13.65 6.85
C PHE A 164 -0.61 -13.50 6.65
N PHE A 165 0.13 -13.05 7.67
CA PHE A 165 1.52 -12.62 7.54
C PHE A 165 2.49 -13.39 8.46
N SER A 166 2.07 -14.53 9.01
CA SER A 166 2.89 -15.34 9.94
C SER A 166 4.10 -16.00 9.28
N SER A 167 4.17 -16.05 7.97
CA SER A 167 5.30 -16.59 7.22
C SER A 167 5.75 -15.63 6.10
N PRO A 168 6.96 -15.75 5.56
CA PRO A 168 7.41 -14.94 4.44
C PRO A 168 6.80 -15.37 3.09
N TYR A 169 5.95 -16.38 3.06
CA TYR A 169 5.29 -16.83 1.84
C TYR A 169 3.94 -16.15 1.67
N SER A 170 3.56 -15.89 0.41
CA SER A 170 2.22 -15.46 0.06
C SER A 170 1.19 -16.54 0.39
N LEU A 171 -0.08 -16.18 0.34
CA LEU A 171 -1.22 -17.08 0.39
C LEU A 171 -1.44 -17.73 -0.99
N GLY A 172 -2.56 -18.45 -1.14
CA GLY A 172 -2.92 -19.14 -2.39
C GLY A 172 -2.30 -20.53 -2.53
N GLN A 173 -2.71 -21.26 -3.59
CA GLN A 173 -2.30 -22.66 -3.76
C GLN A 173 -0.87 -22.83 -4.27
N ARG A 174 -0.27 -21.78 -4.81
CA ARG A 174 1.13 -21.75 -5.28
C ARG A 174 1.86 -20.57 -4.67
N PRO A 175 2.13 -20.62 -3.36
CA PRO A 175 2.73 -19.50 -2.65
C PRO A 175 4.15 -19.20 -3.16
N ILE A 176 4.51 -17.94 -3.17
CA ILE A 176 5.86 -17.48 -3.49
C ILE A 176 6.49 -16.78 -2.29
N LEU A 177 7.81 -16.81 -2.22
CA LEU A 177 8.57 -16.12 -1.20
C LEU A 177 8.48 -14.60 -1.41
N GLN A 178 8.26 -13.87 -0.33
CA GLN A 178 8.25 -12.41 -0.29
C GLN A 178 9.29 -11.92 0.70
N GLU A 179 9.88 -10.78 0.43
CA GLU A 179 10.61 -10.03 1.43
C GLU A 179 9.62 -9.35 2.39
N VAL A 180 9.99 -9.33 3.65
CA VAL A 180 9.17 -8.82 4.76
C VAL A 180 9.88 -7.61 5.36
N GLN A 181 9.14 -6.55 5.66
CA GLN A 181 9.71 -5.43 6.40
C GLN A 181 10.00 -5.85 7.84
N THR A 182 11.28 -6.02 8.16
CA THR A 182 11.74 -6.46 9.49
C THR A 182 12.18 -5.31 10.40
N ASP A 183 12.19 -4.08 9.90
CA ASP A 183 12.38 -2.90 10.71
C ASP A 183 11.32 -2.84 11.82
N ARG A 184 11.76 -2.71 13.07
CA ARG A 184 10.85 -2.69 14.23
C ARG A 184 10.34 -1.27 14.45
N LEU A 185 9.48 -0.82 13.57
CA LEU A 185 8.92 0.54 13.56
C LEU A 185 7.42 0.58 13.85
N CYS A 186 6.68 -0.52 13.61
CA CYS A 186 5.25 -0.60 13.91
C CYS A 186 4.98 -0.89 15.38
N LEU A 187 3.77 -0.57 15.84
CA LEU A 187 3.33 -0.87 17.19
C LEU A 187 2.41 -2.10 17.22
N ASP A 188 2.57 -2.92 18.26
CA ASP A 188 1.60 -3.95 18.63
C ASP A 188 0.49 -3.38 19.56
N ASN A 189 -0.47 -4.21 19.92
CA ASN A 189 -1.54 -3.84 20.84
C ASN A 189 -1.06 -3.46 22.25
N ASN A 190 0.17 -3.82 22.62
CA ASN A 190 0.80 -3.53 23.91
C ASN A 190 1.77 -2.34 23.86
N ASN A 191 1.78 -1.56 22.78
CA ASN A 191 2.73 -0.47 22.52
C ASN A 191 4.20 -0.89 22.40
N HIS A 192 4.49 -2.15 22.06
CA HIS A 192 5.85 -2.55 21.75
C HIS A 192 6.17 -2.32 20.29
N LEU A 193 7.39 -1.93 20.00
CA LEU A 193 7.88 -1.86 18.63
C LEU A 193 8.05 -3.27 18.06
N VAL A 194 7.35 -3.53 16.96
CA VAL A 194 7.37 -4.79 16.21
C VAL A 194 7.71 -4.55 14.73
N SER A 195 8.04 -5.61 14.01
CA SER A 195 8.20 -5.57 12.56
C SER A 195 6.85 -5.33 11.88
N CYS A 196 6.85 -4.52 10.82
CA CYS A 196 5.66 -4.26 10.00
C CYS A 196 5.50 -5.39 8.98
N VAL A 197 5.18 -6.59 9.47
CA VAL A 197 5.20 -7.82 8.66
C VAL A 197 4.15 -7.87 7.57
N GLU A 198 3.16 -7.00 7.59
CA GLU A 198 2.15 -6.77 6.57
C GLU A 198 2.72 -6.07 5.33
N ASN A 199 3.81 -5.32 5.47
CA ASN A 199 4.51 -4.73 4.34
C ASN A 199 5.41 -5.78 3.67
N ARG A 200 5.09 -6.11 2.43
CA ARG A 200 5.71 -7.17 1.63
C ARG A 200 6.30 -6.64 0.33
N ARG A 201 7.36 -7.28 -0.15
CA ARG A 201 7.96 -6.99 -1.45
C ARG A 201 8.37 -8.27 -2.17
N TRP A 202 8.24 -8.27 -3.49
CA TRP A 202 8.70 -9.37 -4.33
C TRP A 202 9.06 -8.86 -5.71
N MET A 203 9.85 -9.63 -6.44
CA MET A 203 10.24 -9.29 -7.82
C MET A 203 9.91 -10.44 -8.76
N ILE A 204 9.33 -10.13 -9.91
CA ILE A 204 9.10 -11.08 -11.00
C ILE A 204 9.56 -10.46 -12.31
N LYS A 205 10.46 -11.16 -13.02
CA LYS A 205 10.91 -10.79 -14.37
C LYS A 205 11.25 -9.29 -14.51
N GLY A 206 12.03 -8.76 -13.56
CA GLY A 206 12.51 -7.38 -13.63
C GLY A 206 11.48 -6.31 -13.24
N VAL A 207 10.36 -6.68 -12.63
CA VAL A 207 9.39 -5.73 -12.03
C VAL A 207 9.30 -5.97 -10.53
N VAL A 208 9.40 -4.90 -9.75
CA VAL A 208 9.29 -4.95 -8.28
C VAL A 208 7.87 -4.59 -7.87
N TYR A 209 7.33 -5.35 -6.96
CA TYR A 209 6.00 -5.16 -6.35
C TYR A 209 6.15 -4.98 -4.85
N ALA A 210 5.35 -4.12 -4.25
CA ALA A 210 5.29 -4.00 -2.80
C ALA A 210 3.89 -3.64 -2.30
N THR A 211 3.48 -4.24 -1.19
CA THR A 211 2.31 -3.81 -0.42
C THR A 211 2.73 -2.82 0.67
N LEU A 212 1.82 -1.90 0.99
CA LEU A 212 1.97 -0.87 2.00
C LEU A 212 0.71 -0.81 2.85
N ASN A 213 0.87 -0.78 4.17
CA ASN A 213 -0.24 -0.63 5.11
C ASN A 213 -0.67 0.84 5.22
N ILE A 214 -1.26 1.39 4.15
CA ILE A 214 -1.80 2.74 4.11
C ILE A 214 -3.32 2.64 4.06
N GLN A 215 -4.00 3.15 5.08
CA GLN A 215 -5.40 2.91 5.38
C GLN A 215 -6.30 4.07 4.99
N GLY A 216 -7.55 3.79 4.68
CA GLY A 216 -8.64 4.77 4.67
C GLY A 216 -8.77 5.50 6.02
N SER A 217 -9.88 6.12 6.28
CA SER A 217 -10.13 6.85 7.53
C SER A 217 -9.00 7.83 7.89
N CYS A 218 -8.51 8.61 6.89
CA CYS A 218 -7.36 9.54 6.99
C CYS A 218 -6.09 8.85 7.51
N ASN A 219 -5.84 7.63 7.08
CA ASN A 219 -4.71 6.82 7.52
C ASN A 219 -4.73 6.56 9.04
N ASN A 220 -5.90 6.21 9.60
CA ASN A 220 -6.18 5.98 11.03
C ASN A 220 -6.21 7.26 11.90
N LEU A 221 -6.36 8.43 11.32
CA LEU A 221 -6.43 9.70 12.08
C LEU A 221 -7.85 10.27 12.19
N CYS A 222 -8.82 9.73 11.46
CA CYS A 222 -10.19 10.20 11.38
C CYS A 222 -11.22 9.18 11.89
N ASP A 223 -10.80 8.04 12.38
CA ASP A 223 -11.72 7.02 12.87
C ASP A 223 -12.29 7.35 14.25
N THR A 224 -13.14 6.49 14.79
CA THR A 224 -13.84 6.67 16.08
C THR A 224 -12.87 6.93 17.24
N ASN A 225 -11.74 6.25 17.26
CA ASN A 225 -10.67 6.43 18.24
C ASN A 225 -9.30 6.61 17.54
N PRO A 226 -9.01 7.81 17.01
CA PRO A 226 -7.77 8.05 16.27
C PRO A 226 -6.52 7.70 17.09
N ASP A 227 -5.59 6.94 16.53
CA ASP A 227 -4.37 6.55 17.20
C ASP A 227 -3.13 7.23 16.55
N GLN A 228 -2.78 8.40 17.11
CA GLN A 228 -1.65 9.20 16.66
C GLN A 228 -0.29 8.47 16.75
N ALA A 229 -0.13 7.61 17.76
CA ALA A 229 1.14 6.91 17.97
C ALA A 229 1.30 5.77 16.97
N GLU A 230 0.23 5.02 16.70
CA GLU A 230 0.18 3.99 15.69
C GLU A 230 0.43 4.59 14.30
N PHE A 231 -0.34 5.63 13.93
CA PHE A 231 -0.16 6.35 12.68
C PHE A 231 1.28 6.80 12.47
N ALA A 232 1.86 7.50 13.45
CA ALA A 232 3.23 8.04 13.32
C ALA A 232 4.26 6.93 13.09
N ALA A 233 4.13 5.82 13.80
CA ALA A 233 5.01 4.66 13.72
C ALA A 233 4.89 3.97 12.34
N ARG A 234 3.66 3.64 11.92
CA ARG A 234 3.38 2.95 10.66
C ARG A 234 3.69 3.83 9.44
N ASN A 235 3.30 5.11 9.45
CA ASN A 235 3.59 6.03 8.34
C ASN A 235 5.10 6.19 8.11
N GLN A 236 5.90 6.23 9.19
CA GLN A 236 7.36 6.20 9.06
C GLN A 236 7.86 4.90 8.44
N ALA A 237 7.30 3.76 8.85
CA ALA A 237 7.65 2.46 8.31
C ALA A 237 7.29 2.33 6.82
N ASP A 238 6.10 2.77 6.43
CA ASP A 238 5.62 2.72 5.05
C ASP A 238 6.47 3.59 4.12
N ILE A 239 6.80 4.81 4.53
CA ILE A 239 7.70 5.70 3.79
C ILE A 239 9.10 5.08 3.64
N LEU A 240 9.63 4.48 4.70
CA LEU A 240 10.92 3.80 4.66
C LEU A 240 10.87 2.60 3.68
N TRP A 241 9.85 1.76 3.78
CA TRP A 241 9.68 0.58 2.92
C TRP A 241 9.51 0.94 1.45
N MET A 242 8.72 1.97 1.16
CA MET A 242 8.55 2.53 -0.17
C MET A 242 9.90 2.98 -0.75
N ARG A 243 10.70 3.74 0.01
CA ARG A 243 12.03 4.18 -0.41
C ARG A 243 12.99 3.01 -0.62
N GLN A 244 13.02 2.05 0.29
CA GLN A 244 13.81 0.82 0.14
C GLN A 244 13.39 0.04 -1.11
N THR A 245 12.10 0.03 -1.45
CA THR A 245 11.59 -0.62 -2.66
C THR A 245 12.12 0.05 -3.94
N PHE A 246 12.20 1.36 -3.99
CA PHE A 246 12.84 2.05 -5.11
C PHE A 246 14.35 1.80 -5.16
N GLN A 247 15.03 1.75 -4.02
CA GLN A 247 16.46 1.42 -3.95
C GLN A 247 16.74 0.02 -4.50
N GLU A 248 15.95 -0.97 -4.09
CA GLU A 248 16.02 -2.33 -4.63
C GLU A 248 15.74 -2.38 -6.13
N ALA A 249 14.72 -1.64 -6.59
CA ALA A 249 14.43 -1.55 -8.01
C ALA A 249 15.59 -0.94 -8.82
N VAL A 250 16.28 0.03 -8.28
CA VAL A 250 17.49 0.61 -8.89
C VAL A 250 18.65 -0.38 -8.87
N ALA A 251 18.91 -1.00 -7.71
CA ALA A 251 20.00 -1.95 -7.53
C ALA A 251 19.91 -3.18 -8.47
N HIS A 252 18.68 -3.65 -8.69
CA HIS A 252 18.39 -4.78 -9.59
C HIS A 252 18.04 -4.38 -11.01
N HIS A 253 18.22 -3.12 -11.39
CA HIS A 253 17.91 -2.60 -12.73
C HIS A 253 16.47 -2.87 -13.18
N ALA A 254 15.53 -2.92 -12.24
CA ALA A 254 14.12 -3.19 -12.51
C ALA A 254 13.56 -2.24 -13.59
N SER A 255 12.65 -2.75 -14.40
CA SER A 255 11.98 -2.00 -15.46
C SER A 255 10.86 -1.12 -14.96
N ALA A 256 10.22 -1.51 -13.86
CA ALA A 256 9.10 -0.81 -13.24
C ALA A 256 8.94 -1.18 -11.77
N VAL A 257 8.12 -0.38 -11.06
CA VAL A 257 7.67 -0.66 -9.70
C VAL A 257 6.14 -0.57 -9.64
N MET A 258 5.49 -1.46 -8.86
CA MET A 258 4.08 -1.35 -8.53
C MET A 258 3.91 -1.40 -7.02
N PHE A 259 3.28 -0.36 -6.45
CA PHE A 259 2.84 -0.33 -5.06
C PHE A 259 1.35 -0.65 -4.99
N ILE A 260 0.95 -1.34 -3.93
CA ILE A 260 -0.45 -1.67 -3.65
C ILE A 260 -0.73 -1.30 -2.19
N SER A 261 -1.76 -0.52 -1.95
CA SER A 261 -2.29 -0.17 -0.63
C SER A 261 -3.82 -0.16 -0.68
N GLN A 262 -4.49 0.07 0.44
CA GLN A 262 -5.95 0.16 0.43
C GLN A 262 -6.42 1.59 0.14
N ALA A 263 -5.92 2.59 0.85
CA ALA A 263 -6.50 3.93 0.86
C ALA A 263 -6.49 4.66 -0.48
N ASP A 264 -7.58 5.37 -0.79
CA ASP A 264 -7.56 6.51 -1.70
C ASP A 264 -6.96 7.73 -0.97
N PRO A 265 -5.72 8.13 -1.29
CA PRO A 265 -5.07 9.22 -0.56
C PRO A 265 -5.58 10.62 -0.96
N GLY A 266 -6.68 10.69 -1.71
CA GLY A 266 -7.38 11.95 -1.99
C GLY A 266 -6.69 12.89 -2.98
N TRP A 267 -5.90 12.40 -3.92
CA TRP A 267 -5.33 13.24 -5.00
C TRP A 267 -6.25 13.41 -6.21
N ASP A 268 -7.53 13.25 -6.00
CA ASP A 268 -8.55 13.21 -7.05
C ASP A 268 -8.92 14.59 -7.56
N ASN A 269 -8.29 14.99 -8.64
CA ASN A 269 -8.65 16.22 -9.32
C ASN A 269 -9.58 16.03 -10.51
N SER A 270 -9.81 14.79 -10.90
CA SER A 270 -10.41 14.45 -12.19
C SER A 270 -11.77 13.78 -12.07
N ASP A 271 -12.22 13.44 -10.87
CA ASP A 271 -13.57 12.94 -10.67
C ASP A 271 -14.55 14.13 -10.74
N ALA A 272 -15.27 14.23 -11.85
CA ALA A 272 -16.26 15.29 -12.04
C ALA A 272 -17.44 15.23 -11.05
N THR A 273 -17.59 14.12 -10.32
CA THR A 273 -18.65 13.91 -9.33
C THR A 273 -18.22 14.29 -7.91
N ARG A 274 -16.93 14.47 -7.69
CA ARG A 274 -16.32 14.82 -6.39
C ARG A 274 -15.49 16.09 -6.52
N ALA A 275 -15.53 16.95 -5.52
CA ALA A 275 -14.57 18.04 -5.43
C ALA A 275 -13.16 17.49 -5.27
N PRO A 276 -12.14 18.10 -5.88
CA PRO A 276 -10.75 17.74 -5.61
C PRO A 276 -10.49 17.86 -4.11
N THR A 277 -9.95 16.81 -3.51
CA THR A 277 -9.69 16.78 -2.06
C THR A 277 -8.35 17.40 -1.70
N ARG A 278 -7.48 17.57 -2.71
CA ARG A 278 -6.11 18.03 -2.47
C ARG A 278 -5.57 18.85 -3.66
N ASP A 279 -4.77 19.89 -3.37
CA ASP A 279 -4.05 20.62 -4.41
C ASP A 279 -2.97 19.74 -5.04
N PRO A 280 -2.99 19.58 -6.38
CA PRO A 280 -2.12 18.59 -7.04
C PRO A 280 -0.63 18.96 -7.06
N LYS A 281 -0.27 20.23 -6.81
CA LYS A 281 1.13 20.69 -6.80
C LYS A 281 1.73 20.63 -5.41
N THR A 282 0.99 21.09 -4.40
CA THR A 282 1.45 21.14 -3.01
C THR A 282 1.12 19.89 -2.24
N LEU A 283 0.17 19.10 -2.73
CA LEU A 283 -0.41 17.92 -2.07
C LEU A 283 -1.05 18.25 -0.71
N ILE A 284 -1.42 19.51 -0.50
CA ILE A 284 -2.17 19.96 0.67
C ILE A 284 -3.65 19.76 0.39
N GLU A 285 -4.38 19.22 1.35
CA GLU A 285 -5.83 19.07 1.27
C GLU A 285 -6.52 20.44 1.12
N ASN A 286 -7.59 20.48 0.32
CA ASN A 286 -8.23 21.74 -0.07
C ASN A 286 -8.85 22.49 1.13
N ASP A 287 -9.32 21.78 2.15
CA ASP A 287 -9.85 22.36 3.38
C ASP A 287 -8.77 23.05 4.24
N LYS A 288 -7.49 22.73 3.99
CA LYS A 288 -6.33 23.31 4.69
C LYS A 288 -5.60 24.38 3.88
N LEU A 289 -6.09 24.72 2.69
CA LEU A 289 -5.51 25.79 1.89
C LEU A 289 -5.85 27.17 2.49
N PRO A 290 -4.97 28.19 2.34
CA PRO A 290 -5.27 29.54 2.79
C PRO A 290 -6.59 30.06 2.16
N GLY A 291 -7.51 30.52 2.98
CA GLY A 291 -8.84 31.01 2.56
C GLY A 291 -9.95 29.96 2.54
N SER A 292 -9.65 28.70 2.83
CA SER A 292 -10.67 27.68 3.06
C SER A 292 -11.44 27.96 4.36
N ASP A 293 -12.71 27.55 4.42
CA ASP A 293 -13.50 27.64 5.63
C ASP A 293 -13.00 26.65 6.68
N PRO A 294 -12.44 27.08 7.83
CA PRO A 294 -11.97 26.17 8.87
C PRO A 294 -13.09 25.39 9.58
N ALA A 295 -14.34 25.74 9.34
CA ALA A 295 -15.52 25.04 9.82
C ALA A 295 -16.11 24.10 8.77
N ALA A 296 -15.53 24.03 7.56
CA ALA A 296 -15.96 23.08 6.55
C ALA A 296 -15.82 21.64 7.09
N PRO A 297 -16.75 20.74 6.75
CA PRO A 297 -16.57 19.32 7.00
C PRO A 297 -15.26 18.91 6.32
N GLY A 298 -14.27 18.47 7.07
CA GLY A 298 -12.96 18.15 6.51
C GLY A 298 -11.77 18.75 7.26
N ALA A 299 -11.96 19.42 8.38
CA ALA A 299 -10.88 19.79 9.30
C ALA A 299 -10.22 18.54 9.95
N THR A 300 -10.16 17.46 9.21
CA THR A 300 -9.58 16.20 9.59
C THR A 300 -8.06 16.24 9.42
N PRO A 301 -7.29 15.49 10.21
CA PRO A 301 -5.86 15.39 10.02
C PRO A 301 -5.51 14.84 8.63
N ASP A 302 -4.51 15.39 7.97
CA ASP A 302 -4.00 14.86 6.70
C ASP A 302 -2.99 13.74 6.97
N GLY A 303 -3.45 12.51 6.93
CA GLY A 303 -2.63 11.31 7.14
C GLY A 303 -1.81 10.86 5.92
N PHE A 304 -1.96 11.50 4.75
CA PHE A 304 -1.35 11.02 3.52
C PHE A 304 -0.25 11.93 2.96
N LYS A 305 -0.23 13.20 3.33
CA LYS A 305 0.64 14.22 2.72
C LYS A 305 2.10 13.85 2.72
N ASP A 306 2.64 13.40 3.85
CA ASP A 306 4.08 13.09 3.97
C ASP A 306 4.45 11.90 3.08
N PHE A 307 3.59 10.88 3.04
CA PHE A 307 3.75 9.74 2.15
C PHE A 307 3.70 10.16 0.67
N LEU A 308 2.71 10.96 0.28
CA LEU A 308 2.55 11.43 -1.11
C LEU A 308 3.71 12.31 -1.57
N LEU A 309 4.23 13.17 -0.69
CA LEU A 309 5.44 13.97 -0.99
C LEU A 309 6.65 13.06 -1.21
N ALA A 310 6.86 12.08 -0.33
CA ALA A 310 7.95 11.13 -0.47
C ALA A 310 7.81 10.27 -1.74
N LEU A 311 6.62 9.76 -2.03
CA LEU A 311 6.34 8.99 -3.25
C LEU A 311 6.61 9.82 -4.51
N ARG A 312 6.18 11.09 -4.53
CA ARG A 312 6.42 11.99 -5.66
C ARG A 312 7.91 12.17 -5.94
N ASP A 313 8.70 12.40 -4.90
CA ASP A 313 10.14 12.60 -5.03
C ASP A 313 10.83 11.33 -5.59
N GLU A 314 10.44 10.15 -5.11
CA GLU A 314 10.97 8.87 -5.60
C GLU A 314 10.54 8.58 -7.04
N VAL A 315 9.29 8.86 -7.42
CA VAL A 315 8.80 8.72 -8.81
C VAL A 315 9.60 9.61 -9.78
N ILE A 316 9.88 10.86 -9.37
CA ILE A 316 10.70 11.80 -10.15
C ILE A 316 12.13 11.27 -10.31
N ALA A 317 12.72 10.72 -9.25
CA ALA A 317 14.08 10.20 -9.25
C ALA A 317 14.21 8.91 -10.06
N PHE A 318 13.23 8.00 -9.96
CA PHE A 318 13.25 6.68 -10.59
C PHE A 318 13.14 6.73 -12.12
N ARG A 319 12.32 7.62 -12.68
CA ARG A 319 12.14 7.88 -14.13
C ARG A 319 11.64 6.72 -14.99
N LYS A 320 11.39 5.55 -14.40
CA LYS A 320 10.79 4.39 -15.06
C LYS A 320 9.33 4.26 -14.61
N PRO A 321 8.50 3.42 -15.27
CA PRO A 321 7.11 3.26 -14.92
C PRO A 321 6.89 2.91 -13.45
N VAL A 322 5.96 3.62 -12.82
CA VAL A 322 5.47 3.38 -11.46
C VAL A 322 3.95 3.29 -11.52
N ALA A 323 3.40 2.18 -11.05
CA ALA A 323 1.97 2.03 -10.82
C ALA A 323 1.68 2.10 -9.31
N TYR A 324 0.62 2.80 -8.95
CA TYR A 324 0.09 2.82 -7.59
C TYR A 324 -1.36 2.34 -7.63
N VAL A 325 -1.60 1.22 -6.96
CA VAL A 325 -2.88 0.52 -6.93
C VAL A 325 -3.52 0.75 -5.58
N HIS A 326 -4.81 1.05 -5.56
CA HIS A 326 -5.60 1.19 -4.34
C HIS A 326 -7.08 0.87 -4.56
N GLY A 327 -7.83 0.75 -3.47
CA GLY A 327 -9.28 0.59 -3.42
C GLY A 327 -9.95 1.79 -2.76
N ASP A 328 -10.72 1.56 -1.69
CA ASP A 328 -11.34 2.48 -0.73
C ASP A 328 -12.56 3.26 -1.28
N SER A 329 -12.43 4.01 -2.34
CA SER A 329 -13.55 4.79 -2.85
C SER A 329 -14.47 4.04 -3.83
N HIS A 330 -14.13 2.79 -4.18
CA HIS A 330 -14.93 1.87 -5.02
C HIS A 330 -15.23 2.42 -6.43
N TYR A 331 -14.41 3.33 -6.92
CA TYR A 331 -14.62 3.95 -8.22
C TYR A 331 -13.53 3.53 -9.19
N PHE A 332 -13.77 2.42 -9.91
CA PHE A 332 -12.81 1.92 -10.89
C PHE A 332 -12.33 3.01 -11.84
N ARG A 333 -11.02 3.26 -11.85
CA ARG A 333 -10.37 4.21 -12.76
C ARG A 333 -8.88 3.95 -12.93
N ILE A 334 -8.36 4.46 -14.03
CA ILE A 334 -6.94 4.45 -14.35
C ILE A 334 -6.60 5.81 -14.89
N ASP A 335 -5.74 6.55 -14.22
CA ASP A 335 -5.36 7.90 -14.62
C ASP A 335 -3.92 8.27 -14.20
N LYS A 336 -3.51 9.50 -14.47
CA LYS A 336 -2.20 10.06 -14.13
C LYS A 336 -2.37 11.36 -13.34
N PRO A 337 -2.81 11.29 -12.06
CA PRO A 337 -3.16 12.47 -11.28
C PRO A 337 -1.94 13.24 -10.75
N PHE A 338 -0.77 12.61 -10.73
CA PHE A 338 0.39 13.12 -10.01
C PHE A 338 1.12 14.22 -10.77
N LEU A 339 1.30 15.37 -10.13
CA LEU A 339 2.06 16.50 -10.67
C LEU A 339 3.31 16.75 -9.83
N ASP A 340 4.35 17.27 -10.48
CA ASP A 340 5.49 17.85 -9.75
C ASP A 340 5.14 19.22 -9.13
N ALA A 341 6.04 19.76 -8.32
CA ALA A 341 5.83 21.05 -7.67
C ALA A 341 5.66 22.21 -8.65
N GLN A 342 6.03 22.06 -9.91
CA GLN A 342 5.83 23.05 -10.98
C GLN A 342 4.50 22.85 -11.73
N GLY A 343 3.73 21.83 -11.38
CA GLY A 343 2.44 21.51 -12.01
C GLY A 343 2.58 20.73 -13.31
N ARG A 344 3.72 20.09 -13.57
CA ARG A 344 3.92 19.23 -14.74
C ARG A 344 3.55 17.79 -14.35
N ARG A 345 2.82 17.12 -15.24
CA ARG A 345 2.42 15.72 -15.04
C ARG A 345 3.62 14.79 -14.98
N LEU A 346 3.60 13.87 -14.04
CA LEU A 346 4.57 12.77 -13.97
C LEU A 346 4.11 11.66 -14.92
N GLU A 347 4.61 11.68 -16.15
CA GLU A 347 4.16 10.75 -17.21
C GLU A 347 4.53 9.29 -16.91
N ASN A 348 5.53 9.06 -16.08
CA ASN A 348 5.95 7.73 -15.64
C ASN A 348 5.13 7.18 -14.46
N PHE A 349 4.13 7.92 -13.96
CA PHE A 349 3.24 7.47 -12.88
C PHE A 349 1.85 7.17 -13.41
N VAL A 350 1.24 6.09 -12.91
CA VAL A 350 -0.16 5.75 -13.15
C VAL A 350 -0.81 5.34 -11.83
N ARG A 351 -1.99 5.91 -11.52
CA ARG A 351 -2.87 5.45 -10.48
C ARG A 351 -3.85 4.45 -11.07
N VAL A 352 -4.13 3.41 -10.29
CA VAL A 352 -5.12 2.38 -10.58
C VAL A 352 -6.00 2.23 -9.34
N GLU A 353 -7.27 2.53 -9.44
CA GLU A 353 -8.26 2.17 -8.44
C GLU A 353 -9.03 0.96 -8.91
N THR A 354 -9.08 -0.08 -8.09
CA THR A 354 -9.73 -1.36 -8.43
C THR A 354 -11.25 -1.23 -8.38
N PHE A 355 -11.94 -2.29 -8.83
CA PHE A 355 -13.37 -2.42 -8.56
C PHE A 355 -13.59 -2.69 -7.08
N GLY A 356 -14.67 -2.19 -6.53
CA GLY A 356 -15.13 -2.44 -5.18
C GLY A 356 -16.65 -2.44 -5.11
N ASP A 357 -17.20 -2.61 -3.92
CA ASP A 357 -18.64 -2.54 -3.72
C ASP A 357 -19.20 -1.16 -4.07
N ASN A 358 -20.02 -1.08 -5.09
CA ASN A 358 -20.68 0.15 -5.50
C ASN A 358 -22.23 0.05 -5.36
N GLN A 359 -22.70 -0.55 -4.28
CA GLN A 359 -24.14 -0.76 -4.03
C GLN A 359 -24.94 0.54 -3.94
N ALA A 360 -24.35 1.62 -3.47
CA ALA A 360 -25.02 2.92 -3.36
C ALA A 360 -25.58 3.42 -4.70
N ASN A 361 -24.99 2.98 -5.80
CA ASN A 361 -25.44 3.30 -7.17
C ASN A 361 -26.21 2.17 -7.85
N GLY A 362 -26.58 1.10 -7.09
CA GLY A 362 -27.26 -0.08 -7.62
C GLY A 362 -26.39 -1.01 -8.45
N ASN A 363 -25.09 -0.79 -8.46
CA ASN A 363 -24.12 -1.61 -9.16
C ASN A 363 -23.45 -2.56 -8.17
N ASN A 364 -23.28 -3.80 -8.59
CA ASN A 364 -22.56 -4.82 -7.86
C ASN A 364 -21.27 -5.11 -8.64
N ASP A 365 -20.25 -4.29 -8.44
CA ASP A 365 -19.02 -4.33 -9.21
C ASP A 365 -18.04 -5.40 -8.69
N VAL A 366 -18.54 -6.61 -8.43
CA VAL A 366 -17.72 -7.77 -8.04
C VAL A 366 -16.94 -8.27 -9.26
N HIS A 367 -15.94 -7.48 -9.62
CA HIS A 367 -15.10 -7.65 -10.80
C HIS A 367 -13.63 -7.53 -10.41
N TRP A 368 -12.73 -7.72 -11.35
CA TRP A 368 -11.30 -7.63 -11.10
C TRP A 368 -10.55 -7.00 -12.27
N LEU A 369 -9.32 -6.59 -12.03
CA LEU A 369 -8.48 -5.99 -13.04
C LEU A 369 -7.34 -6.95 -13.39
N LYS A 370 -7.24 -7.31 -14.67
CA LYS A 370 -6.09 -8.03 -15.20
C LYS A 370 -5.03 -7.04 -15.65
N VAL A 371 -3.81 -7.22 -15.17
CA VAL A 371 -2.66 -6.44 -15.63
C VAL A 371 -1.75 -7.34 -16.43
N PHE A 372 -1.53 -7.01 -17.70
CA PHE A 372 -0.47 -7.61 -18.49
C PHE A 372 0.83 -6.85 -18.21
N VAL A 373 1.89 -7.60 -17.94
CA VAL A 373 3.20 -7.07 -17.60
C VAL A 373 4.21 -7.56 -18.63
N ASP A 374 4.87 -6.62 -19.31
CA ASP A 374 5.94 -6.92 -20.25
C ASP A 374 7.06 -5.86 -20.08
N ASP A 375 8.15 -6.26 -19.47
CA ASP A 375 9.30 -5.40 -19.15
C ASP A 375 10.06 -4.88 -20.41
N ARG A 376 9.72 -5.38 -21.60
CA ARG A 376 10.26 -4.92 -22.89
C ARG A 376 9.45 -3.79 -23.49
N THR A 377 8.24 -3.54 -23.01
CA THR A 377 7.40 -2.43 -23.47
C THR A 377 7.73 -1.16 -22.71
N ARG A 378 7.47 -0.01 -23.33
CA ARG A 378 7.75 1.29 -22.73
C ARG A 378 6.97 1.53 -21.43
N GLU A 379 5.70 1.14 -21.41
CA GLU A 379 4.80 1.40 -20.29
C GLU A 379 4.82 0.25 -19.26
N VAL A 380 5.37 -0.90 -19.60
CA VAL A 380 5.46 -2.14 -18.82
C VAL A 380 4.09 -2.71 -18.43
N PHE A 381 3.15 -1.90 -17.97
CA PHE A 381 1.83 -2.31 -17.50
C PHE A 381 0.72 -1.99 -18.51
N SER A 382 -0.14 -2.97 -18.80
CA SER A 382 -1.37 -2.77 -19.58
C SER A 382 -2.56 -3.32 -18.79
N PHE A 383 -3.57 -2.51 -18.57
CA PHE A 383 -4.67 -2.79 -17.66
C PHE A 383 -5.92 -3.20 -18.46
N GLN A 384 -6.56 -4.29 -18.07
CA GLN A 384 -7.77 -4.79 -18.71
C GLN A 384 -8.83 -5.16 -17.68
N PRO A 385 -9.95 -4.42 -17.59
CA PRO A 385 -11.07 -4.78 -16.75
C PRO A 385 -11.62 -6.16 -17.11
N GLN A 386 -11.85 -6.99 -16.10
CA GLN A 386 -12.45 -8.32 -16.23
C GLN A 386 -13.85 -8.28 -15.61
N ILE A 387 -14.84 -8.10 -16.46
CA ILE A 387 -16.24 -8.12 -16.04
C ILE A 387 -16.67 -9.57 -15.91
N VAL A 388 -16.71 -10.06 -14.66
CA VAL A 388 -17.04 -11.46 -14.34
C VAL A 388 -18.44 -11.80 -14.88
N PRO A 389 -18.58 -12.72 -15.85
CA PRO A 389 -19.87 -12.92 -16.52
C PRO A 389 -21.00 -13.36 -15.57
N ALA A 390 -20.67 -14.16 -14.55
CA ALA A 390 -21.63 -14.66 -13.57
C ALA A 390 -22.08 -13.59 -12.54
N ASN A 391 -21.37 -12.46 -12.47
CA ASN A 391 -21.66 -11.35 -11.55
C ASN A 391 -22.33 -10.16 -12.26
N ARG A 392 -22.58 -10.24 -13.55
CA ARG A 392 -23.22 -9.15 -14.29
C ARG A 392 -24.63 -8.90 -13.77
N THR A 393 -24.92 -7.65 -13.48
CA THR A 393 -26.30 -7.21 -13.25
C THR A 393 -27.09 -7.34 -14.55
N ALA A 394 -28.28 -7.92 -14.48
CA ALA A 394 -29.16 -7.97 -15.65
C ALA A 394 -29.54 -6.53 -16.06
N VAL A 395 -29.23 -6.16 -17.29
CA VAL A 395 -29.71 -4.89 -17.83
C VAL A 395 -31.24 -4.99 -17.93
N PRO A 396 -32.00 -4.05 -17.32
CA PRO A 396 -33.45 -4.02 -17.52
C PRO A 396 -33.76 -4.01 -19.02
N GLN A 397 -34.61 -4.91 -19.49
CA GLN A 397 -35.07 -4.85 -20.87
C GLN A 397 -35.96 -3.61 -21.00
N PRO A 398 -35.86 -2.81 -22.08
CA PRO A 398 -36.65 -1.61 -22.28
C PRO A 398 -38.14 -1.89 -22.40
#